data_67386294fac769fd3d782cc150fbb857
#
_entry.id   67386294fac769fd3d782cc150fbb857
#
_cell.length_a   1.000
_cell.length_b   1.000
_cell.length_c   1.000
_cell.angle_alpha   90.00
_cell.angle_beta   90.00
_cell.angle_gamma   90.00
#
_symmetry.space_group_name_H-M   'P 1'
#
loop_
_entity.id
_entity.type
_entity.pdbx_description
1 polymer ?
#
loop_
_entity_poly.entity_id
_entity_poly.type
_entity_poly.pdbx_seq_one_letter_code
_entity_poly.pdbx_strand_id
1 'polypeptide(L)'
;MRQRNFEGFCLFLVLFISVGLTELNELALSISGLARAQDTPFQTKKIVPFVPSPQEVVDKMIDIAGVKQGDVVYDLGSGDGRIVIAAAKKGAKAVGFEIDGDLVKQSRENIRAAGVQDSAEIRQQDILTVDLSQASVVTMYLLPDVNLKLKPNLLSQLKPGSRVVSHSFDMGDWKPDKSERVAGRTIYLWIIPAKTR
;
A
#
# COMPACT_ATOMS: atom_id res chain seq x y z
N MET A 1 -37.32 -76.79 -22.07
CA MET A 1 -37.00 -76.51 -23.48
C MET A 1 -37.01 -75.01 -23.72
N ARG A 2 -35.97 -74.50 -24.32
CA ARG A 2 -35.74 -73.16 -24.94
C ARG A 2 -34.90 -72.20 -24.06
N GLN A 3 -33.61 -72.38 -24.12
CA GLN A 3 -32.61 -71.35 -23.87
C GLN A 3 -32.79 -70.23 -24.93
N ARG A 4 -32.82 -69.01 -24.46
CA ARG A 4 -32.74 -67.84 -25.33
C ARG A 4 -31.57 -66.94 -24.86
N ASN A 5 -30.65 -66.82 -25.75
CA ASN A 5 -29.40 -66.11 -25.78
C ASN A 5 -29.43 -64.72 -25.09
N PHE A 6 -28.50 -64.52 -24.17
CA PHE A 6 -28.29 -63.29 -23.39
C PHE A 6 -26.92 -62.68 -23.74
N GLU A 7 -26.47 -62.81 -24.98
CA GLU A 7 -25.12 -62.37 -25.38
C GLU A 7 -25.08 -60.99 -26.10
N GLY A 8 -26.21 -60.39 -26.36
CA GLY A 8 -26.24 -59.15 -27.15
C GLY A 8 -26.26 -57.84 -26.39
N PHE A 9 -26.43 -57.86 -25.05
CA PHE A 9 -26.67 -56.63 -24.28
C PHE A 9 -25.45 -56.05 -23.56
N CYS A 10 -24.36 -56.84 -23.44
CA CYS A 10 -23.14 -56.36 -22.76
C CYS A 10 -22.21 -55.52 -23.66
N LEU A 11 -22.29 -55.69 -24.99
CA LEU A 11 -21.33 -55.01 -25.88
C LEU A 11 -21.70 -53.55 -26.15
N PHE A 12 -22.99 -53.16 -26.08
CA PHE A 12 -23.43 -51.77 -26.24
C PHE A 12 -23.23 -50.88 -25.02
N LEU A 13 -23.21 -51.48 -23.82
CA LEU A 13 -23.03 -50.70 -22.59
C LEU A 13 -21.57 -50.25 -22.39
N VAL A 14 -20.60 -51.07 -22.83
CA VAL A 14 -19.17 -50.73 -22.72
C VAL A 14 -18.76 -49.64 -23.69
N LEU A 15 -19.42 -49.53 -24.89
CA LEU A 15 -19.08 -48.50 -25.89
C LEU A 15 -19.58 -47.08 -25.45
N PHE A 16 -20.70 -47.00 -24.75
CA PHE A 16 -21.23 -45.73 -24.26
C PHE A 16 -20.44 -45.16 -23.07
N ILE A 17 -19.84 -46.03 -22.23
CA ILE A 17 -19.04 -45.58 -21.10
C ILE A 17 -17.66 -45.07 -21.56
N SER A 18 -17.09 -45.61 -22.63
CA SER A 18 -15.79 -45.17 -23.15
C SER A 18 -15.84 -43.81 -23.82
N VAL A 19 -16.91 -43.46 -24.50
CA VAL A 19 -17.08 -42.17 -25.16
C VAL A 19 -17.33 -41.06 -24.12
N GLY A 20 -18.08 -41.33 -23.06
CA GLY A 20 -18.32 -40.35 -21.97
C GLY A 20 -17.09 -40.01 -21.12
N LEU A 21 -16.15 -40.94 -20.97
CA LEU A 21 -14.92 -40.74 -20.21
C LEU A 21 -13.87 -39.88 -20.97
N THR A 22 -13.82 -39.96 -22.28
CA THR A 22 -12.93 -39.12 -23.07
C THR A 22 -13.41 -37.67 -23.15
N GLU A 23 -14.70 -37.42 -23.26
CA GLU A 23 -15.28 -36.07 -23.26
C GLU A 23 -15.11 -35.37 -21.90
N LEU A 24 -15.27 -36.09 -20.80
CA LEU A 24 -15.06 -35.54 -19.44
C LEU A 24 -13.60 -35.21 -19.17
N ASN A 25 -12.66 -35.94 -19.76
CA ASN A 25 -11.23 -35.69 -19.59
C ASN A 25 -10.76 -34.46 -20.37
N GLU A 26 -11.30 -34.23 -21.58
CA GLU A 26 -11.05 -33.02 -22.35
C GLU A 26 -11.63 -31.79 -21.68
N LEU A 27 -12.83 -31.88 -21.06
CA LEU A 27 -13.43 -30.78 -20.33
C LEU A 27 -12.65 -30.44 -19.04
N ALA A 28 -12.13 -31.46 -18.34
CA ALA A 28 -11.30 -31.28 -17.15
C ALA A 28 -9.94 -30.63 -17.47
N LEU A 29 -9.34 -30.96 -18.61
CA LEU A 29 -8.11 -30.33 -19.10
C LEU A 29 -8.34 -28.87 -19.53
N SER A 30 -9.51 -28.55 -20.10
CA SER A 30 -9.88 -27.18 -20.45
C SER A 30 -10.10 -26.29 -19.23
N ILE A 31 -10.69 -26.82 -18.16
CA ILE A 31 -10.92 -26.07 -16.90
C ILE A 31 -9.61 -25.85 -16.13
N SER A 32 -8.68 -26.83 -16.14
CA SER A 32 -7.38 -26.67 -15.50
C SER A 32 -6.46 -25.67 -16.24
N GLY A 33 -6.67 -25.43 -17.52
CA GLY A 33 -5.99 -24.40 -18.30
C GLY A 33 -6.44 -22.98 -17.97
N LEU A 34 -7.70 -22.79 -17.56
CA LEU A 34 -8.25 -21.47 -17.18
C LEU A 34 -7.86 -21.03 -15.77
N ALA A 35 -7.49 -21.95 -14.88
CA ALA A 35 -7.10 -21.64 -13.51
C ALA A 35 -5.62 -21.20 -13.37
N ARG A 36 -4.85 -21.19 -14.46
CA ARG A 36 -3.42 -20.85 -14.46
C ARG A 36 -3.09 -19.51 -15.11
N ALA A 37 -4.10 -18.71 -15.38
CA ALA A 37 -3.90 -17.33 -15.77
C ALA A 37 -3.92 -16.46 -14.52
N GLN A 38 -2.75 -15.89 -14.21
CA GLN A 38 -2.56 -14.73 -13.33
C GLN A 38 -2.11 -14.97 -11.90
N ASP A 39 -0.90 -15.48 -11.77
CA ASP A 39 0.03 -14.92 -10.79
C ASP A 39 1.23 -14.32 -11.55
N THR A 40 0.99 -13.28 -12.35
CA THR A 40 2.06 -12.34 -12.63
C THR A 40 2.26 -11.53 -11.36
N PRO A 41 3.42 -11.60 -10.69
CA PRO A 41 3.70 -10.72 -9.56
C PRO A 41 3.50 -9.30 -10.09
N PHE A 42 2.64 -8.53 -9.43
CA PHE A 42 2.49 -7.10 -9.70
C PHE A 42 3.90 -6.50 -9.57
N GLN A 43 4.57 -6.28 -10.72
CA GLN A 43 5.91 -5.68 -10.73
C GLN A 43 5.75 -4.20 -10.39
N THR A 44 5.73 -3.92 -9.11
CA THR A 44 5.70 -2.56 -8.59
C THR A 44 7.03 -1.88 -8.92
N LYS A 45 6.99 -0.90 -9.81
CA LYS A 45 8.19 -0.13 -10.15
C LYS A 45 8.56 0.75 -8.96
N LYS A 46 9.58 0.33 -8.20
CA LYS A 46 10.19 1.12 -7.13
C LYS A 46 10.70 2.45 -7.70
N ILE A 47 10.12 3.57 -7.26
CA ILE A 47 10.45 4.91 -7.78
C ILE A 47 11.62 5.52 -7.00
N VAL A 48 11.78 5.15 -5.71
CA VAL A 48 12.77 5.71 -4.80
C VAL A 48 13.50 4.58 -4.06
N PRO A 49 14.84 4.62 -3.92
CA PRO A 49 15.56 3.68 -3.06
C PRO A 49 15.17 3.93 -1.59
N PHE A 50 15.06 2.85 -0.81
CA PHE A 50 14.80 2.96 0.62
C PHE A 50 16.05 3.50 1.34
N VAL A 51 15.91 4.67 1.95
CA VAL A 51 16.88 5.29 2.86
C VAL A 51 16.14 5.69 4.13
N PRO A 52 16.42 5.06 5.27
CA PRO A 52 15.68 5.34 6.49
C PRO A 52 16.02 6.72 7.07
N SER A 53 15.00 7.47 7.50
CA SER A 53 15.20 8.72 8.26
C SER A 53 15.82 8.40 9.64
N PRO A 54 16.84 9.11 10.11
CA PRO A 54 17.30 8.99 11.52
C PRO A 54 16.15 9.24 12.50
N GLN A 55 16.19 8.60 13.68
CA GLN A 55 15.09 8.69 14.65
C GLN A 55 14.83 10.13 15.10
N GLU A 56 15.87 10.93 15.33
CA GLU A 56 15.75 12.35 15.71
C GLU A 56 15.05 13.19 14.63
N VAL A 57 15.21 12.81 13.33
CA VAL A 57 14.51 13.44 12.21
C VAL A 57 13.03 13.04 12.24
N VAL A 58 12.74 11.76 12.47
CA VAL A 58 11.36 11.26 12.61
C VAL A 58 10.64 11.98 13.75
N ASP A 59 11.27 12.05 14.92
CA ASP A 59 10.71 12.73 16.08
C ASP A 59 10.40 14.20 15.77
N LYS A 60 11.34 14.88 15.10
CA LYS A 60 11.15 16.27 14.67
C LYS A 60 10.03 16.43 13.65
N MET A 61 9.87 15.48 12.68
CA MET A 61 8.76 15.51 11.72
C MET A 61 7.40 15.42 12.43
N ILE A 62 7.29 14.53 13.41
CA ILE A 62 6.08 14.35 14.23
C ILE A 62 5.80 15.60 15.07
N ASP A 63 6.83 16.19 15.67
CA ASP A 63 6.70 17.37 16.54
C ASP A 63 6.36 18.64 15.76
N ILE A 64 7.02 18.91 14.61
CA ILE A 64 6.72 20.10 13.78
C ILE A 64 5.31 20.04 13.19
N ALA A 65 4.82 18.82 12.85
CA ALA A 65 3.44 18.59 12.45
C ALA A 65 2.45 18.76 13.63
N GLY A 66 2.90 18.73 14.85
CA GLY A 66 2.03 18.75 16.03
C GLY A 66 1.09 17.55 16.07
N VAL A 67 1.60 16.35 15.73
CA VAL A 67 0.79 15.12 15.70
C VAL A 67 0.29 14.80 17.10
N LYS A 68 -1.00 14.50 17.19
CA LYS A 68 -1.71 14.23 18.44
C LYS A 68 -2.84 13.22 18.27
N GLN A 69 -3.43 12.82 19.37
CA GLN A 69 -4.65 12.01 19.39
C GLN A 69 -5.75 12.67 18.55
N GLY A 70 -6.43 11.85 17.73
CA GLY A 70 -7.47 12.29 16.80
C GLY A 70 -6.95 12.62 15.39
N ASP A 71 -5.64 12.75 15.20
CA ASP A 71 -5.06 12.88 13.87
C ASP A 71 -5.13 11.57 13.07
N VAL A 72 -5.21 11.71 11.75
CA VAL A 72 -5.01 10.64 10.77
C VAL A 72 -3.74 10.97 9.98
N VAL A 73 -2.68 10.21 10.22
CA VAL A 73 -1.37 10.41 9.62
C VAL A 73 -1.18 9.44 8.47
N TYR A 74 -0.89 9.94 7.27
CA TYR A 74 -0.51 9.16 6.10
C TYR A 74 0.97 9.36 5.81
N ASP A 75 1.74 8.26 5.79
CA ASP A 75 3.18 8.26 5.47
C ASP A 75 3.40 7.68 4.08
N LEU A 76 3.80 8.54 3.13
CA LEU A 76 3.95 8.19 1.73
C LEU A 76 5.38 7.72 1.44
N GLY A 77 5.54 6.43 1.10
CA GLY A 77 6.83 5.75 1.02
C GLY A 77 7.32 5.38 2.43
N SER A 78 6.49 4.62 3.16
CA SER A 78 6.69 4.42 4.60
C SER A 78 7.88 3.54 4.97
N GLY A 79 8.51 2.86 4.00
CA GLY A 79 9.69 2.04 4.22
C GLY A 79 9.49 1.01 5.34
N ASP A 80 10.31 1.08 6.39
CA ASP A 80 10.24 0.18 7.54
C ASP A 80 9.20 0.56 8.60
N GLY A 81 8.38 1.60 8.34
CA GLY A 81 7.25 2.00 9.17
C GLY A 81 7.60 2.87 10.38
N ARG A 82 8.85 3.38 10.50
CA ARG A 82 9.29 4.14 11.69
C ARG A 82 8.50 5.41 11.95
N ILE A 83 8.10 6.15 10.90
CA ILE A 83 7.28 7.38 11.03
C ILE A 83 5.84 6.99 11.43
N VAL A 84 5.28 5.95 10.83
CA VAL A 84 3.97 5.40 11.19
C VAL A 84 3.92 5.01 12.67
N ILE A 85 4.95 4.30 13.16
CA ILE A 85 5.08 3.90 14.56
C ILE A 85 5.19 5.13 15.46
N ALA A 86 5.99 6.13 15.09
CA ALA A 86 6.15 7.36 15.87
C ALA A 86 4.83 8.15 15.98
N ALA A 87 4.07 8.26 14.89
CA ALA A 87 2.75 8.89 14.85
C ALA A 87 1.74 8.15 15.74
N ALA A 88 1.70 6.82 15.64
CA ALA A 88 0.80 5.98 16.45
C ALA A 88 1.11 6.11 17.96
N LYS A 89 2.36 6.20 18.35
CA LYS A 89 2.78 6.45 19.75
C LYS A 89 2.31 7.81 20.30
N LYS A 90 2.00 8.79 19.42
CA LYS A 90 1.37 10.08 19.82
C LYS A 90 -0.16 9.98 19.89
N GLY A 91 -0.74 8.80 19.69
CA GLY A 91 -2.20 8.55 19.74
C GLY A 91 -2.93 8.83 18.42
N ALA A 92 -2.22 9.07 17.34
CA ALA A 92 -2.81 9.22 16.01
C ALA A 92 -3.18 7.85 15.40
N LYS A 93 -4.14 7.84 14.46
CA LYS A 93 -4.28 6.73 13.52
C LYS A 93 -3.27 6.92 12.39
N ALA A 94 -2.37 5.97 12.19
CA ALA A 94 -1.29 6.10 11.23
C ALA A 94 -1.35 5.01 10.15
N VAL A 95 -1.27 5.42 8.89
CA VAL A 95 -1.27 4.52 7.73
C VAL A 95 -0.03 4.80 6.89
N GLY A 96 0.80 3.79 6.70
CA GLY A 96 1.92 3.85 5.78
C GLY A 96 1.55 3.25 4.43
N PHE A 97 2.02 3.87 3.36
CA PHE A 97 1.88 3.37 2.00
C PHE A 97 3.27 3.06 1.45
N GLU A 98 3.49 1.80 1.08
CA GLU A 98 4.76 1.31 0.57
C GLU A 98 4.51 0.38 -0.63
N ILE A 99 5.36 0.47 -1.63
CA ILE A 99 5.21 -0.33 -2.85
C ILE A 99 6.03 -1.63 -2.79
N ASP A 100 7.13 -1.62 -2.06
CA ASP A 100 8.05 -2.75 -1.90
C ASP A 100 7.47 -3.77 -0.90
N GLY A 101 7.13 -4.97 -1.40
CA GLY A 101 6.51 -6.03 -0.59
C GLY A 101 7.36 -6.50 0.59
N ASP A 102 8.68 -6.49 0.47
CA ASP A 102 9.60 -6.88 1.56
C ASP A 102 9.59 -5.83 2.67
N LEU A 103 9.60 -4.53 2.31
CA LEU A 103 9.46 -3.43 3.26
C LEU A 103 8.08 -3.43 3.93
N VAL A 104 7.01 -3.74 3.19
CA VAL A 104 5.66 -3.91 3.75
C VAL A 104 5.64 -5.00 4.81
N LYS A 105 6.26 -6.15 4.55
CA LYS A 105 6.37 -7.25 5.52
C LYS A 105 7.15 -6.81 6.75
N GLN A 106 8.33 -6.25 6.55
CA GLN A 106 9.19 -5.76 7.63
C GLN A 106 8.50 -4.69 8.48
N SER A 107 7.85 -3.71 7.87
CA SER A 107 7.17 -2.63 8.59
C SER A 107 5.99 -3.13 9.44
N ARG A 108 5.25 -4.13 8.95
CA ARG A 108 4.18 -4.78 9.73
C ARG A 108 4.73 -5.56 10.94
N GLU A 109 5.90 -6.19 10.81
CA GLU A 109 6.60 -6.80 11.93
C GLU A 109 7.06 -5.76 12.96
N ASN A 110 7.62 -4.65 12.50
CA ASN A 110 8.04 -3.53 13.35
C ASN A 110 6.85 -2.91 14.12
N ILE A 111 5.69 -2.74 13.48
CA ILE A 111 4.46 -2.24 14.12
C ILE A 111 4.01 -3.17 15.24
N ARG A 112 3.99 -4.49 15.00
CA ARG A 112 3.66 -5.47 16.03
C ARG A 112 4.66 -5.45 17.19
N ALA A 113 5.96 -5.41 16.89
CA ALA A 113 7.01 -5.33 17.89
C ALA A 113 6.93 -4.05 18.73
N ALA A 114 6.46 -2.95 18.15
CA ALA A 114 6.23 -1.68 18.85
C ALA A 114 4.92 -1.64 19.66
N GLY A 115 4.03 -2.64 19.52
CA GLY A 115 2.75 -2.73 20.22
C GLY A 115 1.71 -1.68 19.81
N VAL A 116 1.78 -1.21 18.54
CA VAL A 116 0.89 -0.13 18.04
C VAL A 116 -0.05 -0.59 16.91
N GLN A 117 -0.23 -1.89 16.74
CA GLN A 117 -1.02 -2.48 15.64
C GLN A 117 -2.50 -2.06 15.62
N ASP A 118 -3.05 -1.58 16.75
CA ASP A 118 -4.43 -1.12 16.82
C ASP A 118 -4.61 0.30 16.24
N SER A 119 -3.51 1.05 16.07
CA SER A 119 -3.50 2.43 15.58
C SER A 119 -2.58 2.66 14.39
N ALA A 120 -1.86 1.63 13.94
CA ALA A 120 -0.90 1.68 12.84
C ALA A 120 -1.10 0.53 11.86
N GLU A 121 -1.15 0.85 10.55
CA GLU A 121 -1.19 -0.15 9.49
C GLU A 121 -0.30 0.22 8.31
N ILE A 122 0.09 -0.79 7.51
CA ILE A 122 0.81 -0.58 6.25
C ILE A 122 0.02 -1.20 5.10
N ARG A 123 -0.19 -0.39 4.06
CA ARG A 123 -0.83 -0.79 2.81
C ARG A 123 0.20 -0.88 1.70
N GLN A 124 0.18 -1.99 0.96
CA GLN A 124 1.00 -2.11 -0.24
C GLN A 124 0.29 -1.38 -1.38
N GLN A 125 0.76 -0.18 -1.71
CA GLN A 125 0.12 0.68 -2.70
C GLN A 125 1.09 1.68 -3.29
N ASP A 126 0.91 2.02 -4.58
CA ASP A 126 1.59 3.14 -5.21
C ASP A 126 1.07 4.46 -4.61
N ILE A 127 1.98 5.26 -4.05
CA ILE A 127 1.70 6.52 -3.38
C ILE A 127 1.00 7.55 -4.28
N LEU A 128 1.18 7.47 -5.60
CA LEU A 128 0.54 8.37 -6.56
C LEU A 128 -0.96 8.07 -6.73
N THR A 129 -1.42 6.89 -6.28
CA THR A 129 -2.82 6.45 -6.39
C THR A 129 -3.61 6.51 -5.07
N VAL A 130 -2.96 6.99 -4.00
CA VAL A 130 -3.57 7.07 -2.67
C VAL A 130 -4.63 8.16 -2.63
N ASP A 131 -5.81 7.84 -2.10
CA ASP A 131 -6.81 8.83 -1.69
C ASP A 131 -6.38 9.49 -0.37
N LEU A 132 -6.03 10.78 -0.43
CA LEU A 132 -5.53 11.55 0.71
C LEU A 132 -6.63 12.25 1.51
N SER A 133 -7.90 12.15 1.10
CA SER A 133 -9.01 12.94 1.63
C SER A 133 -9.27 12.76 3.13
N GLN A 134 -8.85 11.64 3.71
CA GLN A 134 -9.01 11.34 5.13
C GLN A 134 -7.83 11.79 6.00
N ALA A 135 -6.68 12.12 5.40
CA ALA A 135 -5.50 12.50 6.14
C ALA A 135 -5.64 13.91 6.74
N SER A 136 -5.26 14.07 8.00
CA SER A 136 -5.02 15.37 8.64
C SER A 136 -3.54 15.76 8.62
N VAL A 137 -2.66 14.76 8.48
CA VAL A 137 -1.22 14.93 8.35
C VAL A 137 -0.71 13.98 7.27
N VAL A 138 0.15 14.49 6.39
CA VAL A 138 0.90 13.68 5.44
C VAL A 138 2.39 13.85 5.70
N THR A 139 3.12 12.74 5.82
CA THR A 139 4.57 12.71 5.95
C THR A 139 5.20 12.05 4.73
N MET A 140 6.42 12.49 4.38
CA MET A 140 7.15 11.90 3.26
C MET A 140 8.66 12.12 3.38
N TYR A 141 9.40 11.14 2.85
CA TYR A 141 10.83 11.26 2.54
C TYR A 141 11.09 10.67 1.16
N LEU A 142 10.83 11.48 0.14
CA LEU A 142 10.85 11.09 -1.26
C LEU A 142 11.80 11.98 -2.05
N LEU A 143 12.09 11.62 -3.31
CA LEU A 143 12.87 12.46 -4.20
C LEU A 143 12.08 13.72 -4.63
N PRO A 144 12.76 14.83 -4.98
CA PRO A 144 12.12 16.09 -5.37
C PRO A 144 11.06 15.93 -6.46
N ASP A 145 11.35 15.14 -7.50
CA ASP A 145 10.44 14.91 -8.62
C ASP A 145 9.14 14.18 -8.18
N VAL A 146 9.24 13.32 -7.17
CA VAL A 146 8.07 12.60 -6.63
C VAL A 146 7.24 13.55 -5.78
N ASN A 147 7.86 14.41 -4.97
CA ASN A 147 7.18 15.45 -4.22
C ASN A 147 6.37 16.37 -5.16
N LEU A 148 6.97 16.81 -6.27
CA LEU A 148 6.31 17.65 -7.26
C LEU A 148 5.14 16.94 -7.94
N LYS A 149 5.23 15.63 -8.19
CA LYS A 149 4.12 14.83 -8.73
C LYS A 149 2.96 14.67 -7.73
N LEU A 150 3.26 14.58 -6.44
CA LEU A 150 2.25 14.47 -5.37
C LEU A 150 1.56 15.80 -5.06
N LYS A 151 2.23 16.93 -5.28
CA LYS A 151 1.74 18.26 -4.92
C LYS A 151 0.31 18.56 -5.39
N PRO A 152 -0.11 18.30 -6.65
CA PRO A 152 -1.49 18.52 -7.07
C PRO A 152 -2.51 17.73 -6.25
N ASN A 153 -2.20 16.48 -5.92
CA ASN A 153 -3.06 15.61 -5.12
C ASN A 153 -3.16 16.11 -3.67
N LEU A 154 -2.04 16.54 -3.07
CA LEU A 154 -2.02 17.12 -1.73
C LEU A 154 -2.92 18.36 -1.65
N LEU A 155 -2.78 19.30 -2.61
CA LEU A 155 -3.55 20.54 -2.63
C LEU A 155 -5.04 20.34 -2.94
N SER A 156 -5.39 19.34 -3.77
CA SER A 156 -6.78 19.12 -4.18
C SER A 156 -7.58 18.25 -3.19
N GLN A 157 -6.94 17.24 -2.60
CA GLN A 157 -7.64 16.22 -1.81
C GLN A 157 -7.63 16.52 -0.30
N LEU A 158 -6.55 17.13 0.22
CA LEU A 158 -6.47 17.42 1.64
C LEU A 158 -7.41 18.55 2.04
N LYS A 159 -7.92 18.47 3.26
CA LYS A 159 -8.79 19.49 3.85
C LYS A 159 -7.94 20.72 4.25
N PRO A 160 -8.49 21.94 4.17
CA PRO A 160 -7.85 23.13 4.73
C PRO A 160 -7.40 22.90 6.18
N GLY A 161 -6.18 23.34 6.51
CA GLY A 161 -5.56 23.14 7.81
C GLY A 161 -4.88 21.76 8.00
N SER A 162 -4.99 20.84 7.03
CA SER A 162 -4.14 19.65 7.00
C SER A 162 -2.68 20.02 6.87
N ARG A 163 -1.80 19.20 7.42
CA ARG A 163 -0.36 19.47 7.50
C ARG A 163 0.41 18.50 6.63
N VAL A 164 1.37 19.01 5.85
CA VAL A 164 2.26 18.19 5.03
C VAL A 164 3.69 18.40 5.52
N VAL A 165 4.40 17.31 5.82
CA VAL A 165 5.78 17.34 6.30
C VAL A 165 6.67 16.56 5.37
N SER A 166 7.76 17.19 4.93
CA SER A 166 8.78 16.54 4.08
C SER A 166 10.15 16.61 4.71
N HIS A 167 10.85 15.48 4.67
CA HIS A 167 12.24 15.37 5.06
C HIS A 167 13.14 15.71 3.87
N SER A 168 14.04 16.66 4.03
CA SER A 168 15.10 17.12 3.13
C SER A 168 14.67 17.82 1.84
N PHE A 169 13.54 17.49 1.26
CA PHE A 169 13.13 17.98 -0.06
C PHE A 169 11.86 18.82 0.00
N ASP A 170 11.86 19.95 -0.69
CA ASP A 170 10.74 20.88 -0.74
C ASP A 170 9.69 20.52 -1.83
N MET A 171 8.76 21.44 -2.06
CA MET A 171 7.68 21.36 -3.04
C MET A 171 7.81 22.39 -4.17
N GLY A 172 9.06 22.82 -4.47
CA GLY A 172 9.36 23.79 -5.51
C GLY A 172 8.83 25.19 -5.19
N ASP A 173 7.88 25.68 -6.00
CA ASP A 173 7.27 26.99 -5.86
C ASP A 173 6.28 27.10 -4.68
N TRP A 174 5.80 25.97 -4.13
CA TRP A 174 4.98 25.99 -2.92
C TRP A 174 5.87 26.18 -1.68
N LYS A 175 5.92 27.42 -1.19
CA LYS A 175 6.78 27.76 -0.05
C LYS A 175 6.27 27.14 1.23
N PRO A 176 7.17 26.59 2.07
CA PRO A 176 6.78 26.02 3.36
C PRO A 176 6.36 27.12 4.35
N ASP A 177 5.38 26.83 5.19
CA ASP A 177 4.97 27.69 6.31
C ASP A 177 6.03 27.70 7.41
N LYS A 178 6.76 26.59 7.57
CA LYS A 178 7.86 26.46 8.54
C LYS A 178 8.93 25.51 8.03
N SER A 179 10.17 25.75 8.41
CA SER A 179 11.27 24.81 8.22
C SER A 179 12.16 24.78 9.44
N GLU A 180 12.66 23.60 9.78
CA GLU A 180 13.61 23.39 10.89
C GLU A 180 14.75 22.48 10.47
N ARG A 181 15.91 22.62 11.11
CA ARG A 181 17.09 21.75 10.87
C ARG A 181 17.35 20.87 12.08
N VAL A 182 17.55 19.57 11.82
CA VAL A 182 17.96 18.59 12.80
C VAL A 182 18.92 17.60 12.16
N ALA A 183 20.01 17.22 12.83
CA ALA A 183 21.00 16.26 12.32
C ALA A 183 21.51 16.60 10.91
N GLY A 184 21.72 17.88 10.60
CA GLY A 184 22.17 18.34 9.28
C GLY A 184 21.10 18.24 8.17
N ARG A 185 19.87 17.83 8.48
CA ARG A 185 18.73 17.69 7.54
C ARG A 185 17.74 18.82 7.75
N THR A 186 17.05 19.23 6.68
CA THR A 186 15.95 20.21 6.77
C THR A 186 14.62 19.45 6.76
N ILE A 187 13.70 19.86 7.64
CA ILE A 187 12.33 19.40 7.67
C ILE A 187 11.44 20.56 7.31
N TYR A 188 10.55 20.33 6.38
CA TYR A 188 9.62 21.33 5.87
C TYR A 188 8.21 21.01 6.31
N LEU A 189 7.43 22.03 6.66
CA LEU A 189 6.01 21.96 6.98
C LEU A 189 5.23 22.89 6.07
N TRP A 190 4.15 22.40 5.47
CA TRP A 190 3.12 23.16 4.79
C TRP A 190 1.77 22.93 5.47
N ILE A 191 0.96 23.98 5.52
CA ILE A 191 -0.43 23.92 5.95
C ILE A 191 -1.29 24.12 4.71
N ILE A 192 -2.24 23.19 4.48
CA ILE A 192 -3.14 23.31 3.33
C ILE A 192 -3.99 24.57 3.48
N PRO A 193 -3.95 25.50 2.52
CA PRO A 193 -4.67 26.76 2.60
C PRO A 193 -6.19 26.58 2.54
N ALA A 194 -6.92 27.55 3.03
CA ALA A 194 -8.37 27.63 2.80
C ALA A 194 -8.63 27.71 1.29
N LYS A 195 -9.61 26.94 0.80
CA LYS A 195 -10.02 27.08 -0.60
C LYS A 195 -10.69 28.44 -0.76
N THR A 196 -10.06 29.34 -1.51
CA THR A 196 -10.73 30.58 -1.95
C THR A 196 -11.94 30.21 -2.80
N ARG A 197 -13.11 30.73 -2.43
CA ARG A 197 -14.35 30.57 -3.20
C ARG A 197 -14.26 31.36 -4.50
#